data_96f985cda8a2581bf77b9482f84f83db
#
_entry.id   96f985cda8a2581bf77b9482f84f83db
#
_cell.length_a   1.000
_cell.length_b   1.000
_cell.length_c   1.000
_cell.angle_alpha   90.00
_cell.angle_beta   90.00
_cell.angle_gamma   90.00
#
_symmetry.space_group_name_H-M   'P 1'
#
loop_
_entity.id
_entity.type
_entity.pdbx_description
1 polymer ?
#
loop_
_entity_poly.entity_id
_entity_poly.type
_entity_poly.pdbx_seq_one_letter_code
_entity_poly.pdbx_strand_id
1 'polypeptide(L)'
;MTRKKIAIACQGGGSQTAFTSGVLQELFAQGIQSSHEIVALTGTSGGALNAALAWYGMIQNEAGDKTPVHTRIHNFWNELKASAPMEQWLDYIATHMMRAMGAGRMPKFESSPSSPMSSMIQQAMSHLVPRDNYLDFEGLIKSHIDFDAVKTLVNEHSPTLLMGAANVLTGKMKIFNSRDEPIIPEMILASAAIPSVFPAVQIGEDYYWDGLFSANPPVSPVIRKLHMGTHRFPEEIWIIMIDPLKYQKIPTSPDDILERRTQMTSNISLIQDLEKIALLSFNVKNGNLKESYLESLGFEYAADMTIRFIKISDNVQSQLDYSSKLSRSPQLIDMLVADGQKQADTFIKTLSKPGLTPQQAFEDIAN
;
A
#
# COMPACT_ATOMS: atom_id res chain seq x y z
N MET A 1 14.07 3.50 -28.15
CA MET A 1 13.40 4.56 -27.35
C MET A 1 13.73 4.30 -25.90
N THR A 2 14.11 5.30 -25.15
CA THR A 2 14.28 5.19 -23.68
C THR A 2 12.92 4.96 -23.06
N ARG A 3 12.82 3.96 -22.16
CA ARG A 3 11.59 3.67 -21.41
C ARG A 3 11.32 4.84 -20.45
N LYS A 4 10.07 5.26 -20.34
CA LYS A 4 9.66 6.30 -19.40
C LYS A 4 9.80 5.79 -17.96
N LYS A 5 10.45 6.57 -17.10
CA LYS A 5 10.65 6.22 -15.69
C LYS A 5 9.40 6.49 -14.87
N ILE A 6 8.92 5.48 -14.15
CA ILE A 6 7.72 5.60 -13.33
C ILE A 6 7.95 5.15 -11.89
N ALA A 7 7.21 5.76 -10.95
CA ALA A 7 7.03 5.26 -9.61
C ALA A 7 5.58 4.79 -9.43
N ILE A 8 5.38 3.67 -8.76
CA ILE A 8 4.04 3.16 -8.42
C ILE A 8 3.84 3.28 -6.92
N ALA A 9 2.82 4.04 -6.52
CA ALA A 9 2.50 4.32 -5.13
C ALA A 9 1.19 3.62 -4.73
N CYS A 10 1.28 2.71 -3.75
CA CYS A 10 0.21 1.81 -3.35
C CYS A 10 -0.38 2.25 -2.01
N GLN A 11 -1.61 2.77 -2.00
CA GLN A 11 -2.31 3.14 -0.77
C GLN A 11 -2.62 1.90 0.07
N GLY A 12 -2.53 2.03 1.40
CA GLY A 12 -2.91 1.02 2.36
C GLY A 12 -4.42 0.94 2.57
N GLY A 13 -4.90 -0.16 3.11
CA GLY A 13 -6.31 -0.38 3.36
C GLY A 13 -6.64 -1.83 3.77
N GLY A 14 -5.70 -2.53 4.39
CA GLY A 14 -5.86 -3.93 4.81
C GLY A 14 -6.20 -4.83 3.64
N SER A 15 -7.15 -5.74 3.81
CA SER A 15 -7.59 -6.69 2.77
C SER A 15 -8.21 -6.00 1.53
N GLN A 16 -8.67 -4.77 1.64
CA GLN A 16 -9.14 -4.02 0.48
C GLN A 16 -8.02 -3.77 -0.54
N THR A 17 -6.75 -3.87 -0.14
CA THR A 17 -5.59 -3.79 -1.05
C THR A 17 -5.43 -5.02 -1.96
N ALA A 18 -6.32 -6.02 -1.89
CA ALA A 18 -6.51 -7.00 -2.95
C ALA A 18 -6.83 -6.33 -4.30
N PHE A 19 -7.45 -5.15 -4.29
CA PHE A 19 -7.58 -4.30 -5.46
C PHE A 19 -6.21 -3.92 -6.04
N THR A 20 -5.30 -3.43 -5.19
CA THR A 20 -3.92 -3.11 -5.59
C THR A 20 -3.20 -4.33 -6.17
N SER A 21 -3.41 -5.50 -5.56
CA SER A 21 -2.91 -6.77 -6.11
C SER A 21 -3.41 -7.01 -7.53
N GLY A 22 -4.72 -6.85 -7.77
CA GLY A 22 -5.31 -6.99 -9.10
C GLY A 22 -4.72 -5.99 -10.11
N VAL A 23 -4.55 -4.74 -9.70
CA VAL A 23 -3.91 -3.69 -10.53
C VAL A 23 -2.49 -4.10 -10.93
N LEU A 24 -1.66 -4.46 -9.97
CA LEU A 24 -0.28 -4.85 -10.23
C LEU A 24 -0.20 -6.13 -11.06
N GLN A 25 -1.04 -7.13 -10.78
CA GLN A 25 -1.12 -8.34 -11.59
C GLN A 25 -1.35 -8.01 -13.06
N GLU A 26 -2.33 -7.16 -13.37
CA GLU A 26 -2.67 -6.81 -14.75
C GLU A 26 -1.55 -5.98 -15.41
N LEU A 27 -1.00 -4.97 -14.72
CA LEU A 27 0.11 -4.17 -15.25
C LEU A 27 1.30 -5.05 -15.64
N PHE A 28 1.68 -5.99 -14.79
CA PHE A 28 2.79 -6.90 -15.06
C PHE A 28 2.44 -7.97 -16.11
N ALA A 29 1.21 -8.48 -16.14
CA ALA A 29 0.76 -9.44 -17.14
C ALA A 29 0.73 -8.84 -18.55
N GLN A 30 0.36 -7.55 -18.68
CA GLN A 30 0.39 -6.80 -19.93
C GLN A 30 1.81 -6.30 -20.31
N GLY A 31 2.83 -6.67 -19.55
CA GLY A 31 4.23 -6.39 -19.86
C GLY A 31 4.59 -4.92 -19.76
N ILE A 32 4.07 -4.19 -18.78
CA ILE A 32 4.34 -2.76 -18.58
C ILE A 32 5.84 -2.41 -18.56
N GLN A 33 6.67 -3.34 -18.08
CA GLN A 33 8.13 -3.20 -18.03
C GLN A 33 8.79 -3.08 -19.40
N SER A 34 8.10 -3.47 -20.50
CA SER A 34 8.63 -3.33 -21.86
C SER A 34 8.61 -1.87 -22.33
N SER A 35 7.66 -1.08 -21.86
CA SER A 35 7.44 0.33 -22.24
C SER A 35 7.86 1.33 -21.17
N HIS A 36 7.85 0.92 -19.90
CA HIS A 36 8.17 1.77 -18.74
C HIS A 36 9.27 1.13 -17.88
N GLU A 37 10.11 1.98 -17.31
CA GLU A 37 11.08 1.60 -16.28
C GLU A 37 10.49 1.93 -14.91
N ILE A 38 10.18 0.89 -14.11
CA ILE A 38 9.72 1.10 -12.74
C ILE A 38 10.95 1.39 -11.88
N VAL A 39 11.14 2.65 -11.49
CA VAL A 39 12.29 3.09 -10.68
C VAL A 39 12.01 3.03 -9.18
N ALA A 40 10.73 3.09 -8.79
CA ALA A 40 10.33 2.95 -7.40
C ALA A 40 8.96 2.28 -7.25
N LEU A 41 8.83 1.52 -6.17
CA LEU A 41 7.57 1.02 -5.63
C LEU A 41 7.46 1.57 -4.21
N THR A 42 6.32 2.18 -3.88
CA THR A 42 6.09 2.71 -2.54
C THR A 42 4.72 2.30 -2.04
N GLY A 43 4.60 2.14 -0.74
CA GLY A 43 3.31 1.76 -0.17
C GLY A 43 3.26 1.83 1.35
N THR A 44 2.06 1.62 1.88
CA THR A 44 1.79 1.58 3.30
C THR A 44 0.82 0.45 3.59
N SER A 45 0.97 -0.25 4.73
CA SER A 45 0.07 -1.34 5.13
C SER A 45 -0.02 -2.44 4.06
N GLY A 46 -1.22 -2.87 3.70
CA GLY A 46 -1.42 -3.80 2.59
C GLY A 46 -0.88 -3.28 1.25
N GLY A 47 -0.78 -1.96 1.06
CA GLY A 47 -0.11 -1.35 -0.08
C GLY A 47 1.40 -1.59 -0.07
N ALA A 48 2.05 -1.52 1.12
CA ALA A 48 3.47 -1.84 1.28
C ALA A 48 3.75 -3.32 0.97
N LEU A 49 2.88 -4.21 1.42
CA LEU A 49 2.95 -5.63 1.11
C LEU A 49 2.90 -5.89 -0.40
N ASN A 50 1.92 -5.30 -1.10
CA ASN A 50 1.81 -5.43 -2.55
C ASN A 50 3.03 -4.86 -3.28
N ALA A 51 3.53 -3.69 -2.84
CA ALA A 51 4.74 -3.09 -3.37
C ALA A 51 5.97 -3.99 -3.15
N ALA A 52 6.11 -4.59 -1.95
CA ALA A 52 7.21 -5.50 -1.62
C ALA A 52 7.16 -6.80 -2.45
N LEU A 53 5.98 -7.39 -2.66
CA LEU A 53 5.80 -8.58 -3.50
C LEU A 53 6.17 -8.30 -4.96
N ALA A 54 5.71 -7.16 -5.52
CA ALA A 54 6.05 -6.75 -6.87
C ALA A 54 7.56 -6.47 -7.00
N TRP A 55 8.13 -5.74 -6.07
CA TRP A 55 9.55 -5.42 -6.00
C TRP A 55 10.41 -6.68 -5.91
N TYR A 56 10.07 -7.61 -5.02
CA TYR A 56 10.76 -8.89 -4.89
C TYR A 56 10.72 -9.69 -6.19
N GLY A 57 9.54 -9.77 -6.83
CA GLY A 57 9.42 -10.41 -8.13
C GLY A 57 10.30 -9.77 -9.21
N MET A 58 10.45 -8.44 -9.20
CA MET A 58 11.31 -7.73 -10.15
C MET A 58 12.79 -8.06 -9.94
N ILE A 59 13.30 -7.98 -8.70
CA ILE A 59 14.72 -8.28 -8.42
C ILE A 59 15.06 -9.76 -8.64
N GLN A 60 14.13 -10.67 -8.41
CA GLN A 60 14.28 -12.09 -8.74
C GLN A 60 14.38 -12.31 -10.25
N ASN A 61 13.52 -11.63 -11.03
CA ASN A 61 13.56 -11.75 -12.49
C ASN A 61 14.85 -11.15 -13.08
N GLU A 62 15.36 -10.04 -12.50
CA GLU A 62 16.68 -9.51 -12.86
C GLU A 62 17.82 -10.50 -12.57
N ALA A 63 17.70 -11.31 -11.53
CA ALA A 63 18.64 -12.37 -11.17
C ALA A 63 18.47 -13.66 -11.99
N GLY A 64 17.50 -13.70 -12.91
CA GLY A 64 17.28 -14.81 -13.83
C GLY A 64 16.16 -15.77 -13.46
N ASP A 65 15.42 -15.54 -12.37
CA ASP A 65 14.19 -16.28 -12.09
C ASP A 65 13.13 -15.96 -13.16
N LYS A 66 12.46 -17.01 -13.63
CA LYS A 66 11.47 -16.88 -14.72
C LYS A 66 10.04 -16.78 -14.25
N THR A 67 9.81 -16.86 -12.94
CA THR A 67 8.46 -16.74 -12.37
C THR A 67 7.94 -15.32 -12.58
N PRO A 68 6.85 -15.12 -13.32
CA PRO A 68 6.33 -13.79 -13.58
C PRO A 68 5.96 -13.06 -12.28
N VAL A 69 6.20 -11.75 -12.24
CA VAL A 69 5.88 -10.91 -11.06
C VAL A 69 4.40 -11.04 -10.68
N HIS A 70 3.48 -11.00 -11.65
CA HIS A 70 2.05 -11.13 -11.42
C HIS A 70 1.67 -12.47 -10.77
N THR A 71 2.36 -13.56 -11.12
CA THR A 71 2.13 -14.89 -10.52
C THR A 71 2.49 -14.90 -9.03
N ARG A 72 3.59 -14.25 -8.63
CA ARG A 72 3.99 -14.16 -7.21
C ARG A 72 2.96 -13.39 -6.38
N ILE A 73 2.48 -12.25 -6.89
CA ILE A 73 1.43 -11.45 -6.26
C ILE A 73 0.13 -12.27 -6.14
N HIS A 74 -0.27 -12.95 -7.22
CA HIS A 74 -1.45 -13.81 -7.24
C HIS A 74 -1.37 -14.93 -6.19
N ASN A 75 -0.24 -15.63 -6.11
CA ASN A 75 -0.06 -16.75 -5.19
C ASN A 75 -0.19 -16.31 -3.73
N PHE A 76 0.42 -15.19 -3.35
CA PHE A 76 0.29 -14.64 -2.01
C PHE A 76 -1.17 -14.37 -1.64
N TRP A 77 -1.90 -13.63 -2.49
CA TRP A 77 -3.29 -13.29 -2.20
C TRP A 77 -4.21 -14.52 -2.22
N ASN A 78 -3.87 -15.51 -3.02
CA ASN A 78 -4.60 -16.76 -3.05
C ASN A 78 -4.40 -17.58 -1.77
N GLU A 79 -3.19 -17.60 -1.22
CA GLU A 79 -2.88 -18.26 0.05
C GLU A 79 -3.45 -17.48 1.26
N LEU A 80 -3.53 -16.15 1.17
CA LEU A 80 -4.13 -15.29 2.20
C LEU A 80 -5.62 -15.57 2.41
N LYS A 81 -6.36 -15.98 1.38
CA LYS A 81 -7.81 -16.25 1.47
C LYS A 81 -8.14 -17.29 2.54
N ALA A 82 -9.26 -17.11 3.19
CA ALA A 82 -9.89 -18.13 4.04
C ALA A 82 -10.40 -19.28 3.15
N SER A 83 -9.57 -20.29 2.88
CA SER A 83 -9.87 -21.36 1.92
C SER A 83 -10.60 -22.55 2.55
N ALA A 84 -10.28 -22.89 3.80
CA ALA A 84 -10.94 -23.99 4.51
C ALA A 84 -12.28 -23.55 5.12
N PRO A 85 -13.28 -24.47 5.24
CA PRO A 85 -14.60 -24.13 5.81
C PRO A 85 -14.52 -23.50 7.19
N MET A 86 -13.59 -23.96 8.05
CA MET A 86 -13.40 -23.39 9.38
C MET A 86 -12.83 -21.98 9.32
N GLU A 87 -11.87 -21.71 8.42
CA GLU A 87 -11.32 -20.37 8.20
C GLU A 87 -12.40 -19.39 7.71
N GLN A 88 -13.23 -19.83 6.76
CA GLN A 88 -14.37 -19.02 6.27
C GLN A 88 -15.39 -18.72 7.37
N TRP A 89 -15.65 -19.69 8.22
CA TRP A 89 -16.55 -19.52 9.37
C TRP A 89 -15.96 -18.53 10.38
N LEU A 90 -14.67 -18.62 10.68
CA LEU A 90 -13.98 -17.69 11.57
C LEU A 90 -13.94 -16.27 11.00
N ASP A 91 -13.62 -16.12 9.71
CA ASP A 91 -13.65 -14.83 9.01
C ASP A 91 -15.06 -14.21 9.04
N TYR A 92 -16.07 -15.02 8.77
CA TYR A 92 -17.47 -14.61 8.83
C TYR A 92 -17.86 -14.12 10.22
N ILE A 93 -17.54 -14.88 11.28
CA ILE A 93 -17.86 -14.47 12.66
C ILE A 93 -17.11 -13.20 13.02
N ALA A 94 -15.80 -13.12 12.76
CA ALA A 94 -15.00 -11.94 13.09
C ALA A 94 -15.56 -10.67 12.43
N THR A 95 -15.86 -10.73 11.13
CA THR A 95 -16.40 -9.59 10.38
C THR A 95 -17.82 -9.21 10.83
N HIS A 96 -18.68 -10.19 11.14
CA HIS A 96 -20.04 -9.92 11.65
C HIS A 96 -20.02 -9.37 13.07
N MET A 97 -19.14 -9.85 13.94
CA MET A 97 -18.96 -9.27 15.27
C MET A 97 -18.48 -7.81 15.18
N MET A 98 -17.52 -7.52 14.29
CA MET A 98 -17.06 -6.16 14.07
C MET A 98 -18.20 -5.25 13.57
N ARG A 99 -18.99 -5.71 12.60
CA ARG A 99 -20.18 -4.96 12.13
C ARG A 99 -21.20 -4.74 13.23
N ALA A 100 -21.45 -5.75 14.07
CA ALA A 100 -22.40 -5.62 15.18
C ALA A 100 -21.91 -4.64 16.26
N MET A 101 -20.62 -4.65 16.57
CA MET A 101 -19.99 -3.68 17.48
C MET A 101 -19.98 -2.26 16.87
N GLY A 102 -19.64 -2.14 15.59
CA GLY A 102 -19.66 -0.87 14.85
C GLY A 102 -21.08 -0.29 14.75
N ALA A 103 -22.09 -1.11 14.54
CA ALA A 103 -23.50 -0.69 14.53
C ALA A 103 -24.09 -0.44 15.93
N GLY A 104 -23.31 -0.59 17.00
CA GLY A 104 -23.79 -0.42 18.38
C GLY A 104 -24.75 -1.51 18.86
N ARG A 105 -24.85 -2.63 18.14
CA ARG A 105 -25.71 -3.79 18.49
C ARG A 105 -25.07 -4.73 19.52
N MET A 106 -23.76 -4.59 19.72
CA MET A 106 -23.00 -5.33 20.72
C MET A 106 -22.10 -4.37 21.50
N PRO A 107 -21.82 -4.64 22.80
CA PRO A 107 -20.83 -3.89 23.55
C PRO A 107 -19.46 -3.94 22.85
N LYS A 108 -18.72 -2.83 22.87
CA LYS A 108 -17.31 -2.82 22.46
C LYS A 108 -16.51 -3.56 23.52
N PHE A 109 -15.94 -4.69 23.17
CA PHE A 109 -14.96 -5.38 24.01
C PHE A 109 -13.59 -4.73 23.78
N GLU A 110 -12.78 -4.75 24.81
CA GLU A 110 -11.37 -4.37 24.67
C GLU A 110 -10.67 -5.42 23.81
N SER A 111 -10.39 -5.06 22.57
CA SER A 111 -9.71 -5.92 21.60
C SER A 111 -8.23 -5.55 21.43
N SER A 112 -7.65 -4.87 22.43
CA SER A 112 -6.21 -4.61 22.42
C SER A 112 -5.43 -5.90 22.21
N PRO A 113 -4.46 -5.96 21.30
CA PRO A 113 -3.62 -7.14 21.11
C PRO A 113 -2.91 -7.59 22.39
N SER A 114 -2.70 -6.67 23.33
CA SER A 114 -2.08 -6.93 24.64
C SER A 114 -3.06 -7.39 25.71
N SER A 115 -4.38 -7.46 25.39
CA SER A 115 -5.36 -7.88 26.41
C SER A 115 -5.30 -9.39 26.65
N PRO A 116 -5.49 -9.85 27.91
CA PRO A 116 -5.54 -11.28 28.21
C PRO A 116 -6.62 -12.03 27.42
N MET A 117 -7.73 -11.34 27.11
CA MET A 117 -8.83 -11.89 26.32
C MET A 117 -8.38 -12.16 24.87
N SER A 118 -7.65 -11.22 24.25
CA SER A 118 -7.14 -11.39 22.87
C SER A 118 -6.16 -12.55 22.79
N SER A 119 -5.24 -12.69 23.76
CA SER A 119 -4.31 -13.82 23.81
C SER A 119 -5.02 -15.17 24.02
N MET A 120 -6.04 -15.22 24.87
CA MET A 120 -6.85 -16.44 25.05
C MET A 120 -7.60 -16.82 23.77
N ILE A 121 -8.21 -15.85 23.11
CA ILE A 121 -8.91 -16.08 21.84
C ILE A 121 -7.93 -16.58 20.78
N GLN A 122 -6.78 -15.95 20.64
CA GLN A 122 -5.75 -16.35 19.68
C GLN A 122 -5.25 -17.78 19.94
N GLN A 123 -4.99 -18.12 21.21
CA GLN A 123 -4.59 -19.47 21.60
C GLN A 123 -5.70 -20.51 21.35
N ALA A 124 -6.94 -20.19 21.66
CA ALA A 124 -8.06 -21.10 21.36
C ALA A 124 -8.23 -21.28 19.83
N MET A 125 -8.09 -20.20 19.06
CA MET A 125 -8.22 -20.25 17.61
C MET A 125 -7.08 -21.01 16.93
N SER A 126 -5.86 -20.96 17.45
CA SER A 126 -4.71 -21.69 16.88
C SER A 126 -4.92 -23.21 16.85
N HIS A 127 -5.73 -23.76 17.77
CA HIS A 127 -6.10 -25.18 17.79
C HIS A 127 -7.27 -25.55 16.85
N LEU A 128 -8.00 -24.56 16.35
CA LEU A 128 -9.18 -24.78 15.49
C LEU A 128 -8.88 -24.58 14.00
N VAL A 129 -7.79 -23.93 13.68
CA VAL A 129 -7.45 -23.59 12.29
C VAL A 129 -6.69 -24.74 11.62
N PRO A 130 -7.14 -25.19 10.42
CA PRO A 130 -6.52 -26.31 9.72
C PRO A 130 -5.13 -26.02 9.14
N ARG A 131 -4.79 -24.74 8.92
CA ARG A 131 -3.51 -24.31 8.36
C ARG A 131 -2.76 -23.49 9.39
N ASP A 132 -1.54 -23.89 9.71
CA ASP A 132 -0.67 -23.17 10.65
C ASP A 132 -0.45 -21.71 10.20
N ASN A 133 -0.30 -21.48 8.89
CA ASN A 133 -0.08 -20.14 8.30
C ASN A 133 -1.33 -19.24 8.28
N TYR A 134 -2.53 -19.73 8.62
CA TYR A 134 -3.73 -18.87 8.57
C TYR A 134 -3.70 -17.73 9.58
N LEU A 135 -3.17 -17.96 10.77
CA LEU A 135 -2.98 -16.93 11.81
C LEU A 135 -1.57 -16.33 11.83
N ASP A 136 -0.61 -17.01 11.22
CA ASP A 136 0.78 -16.58 11.13
C ASP A 136 1.02 -15.72 9.88
N PHE A 137 0.69 -14.43 9.98
CA PHE A 137 0.88 -13.49 8.88
C PHE A 137 2.36 -13.27 8.55
N GLU A 138 3.25 -13.34 9.54
CA GLU A 138 4.70 -13.25 9.35
C GLU A 138 5.23 -14.47 8.58
N GLY A 139 4.83 -15.67 8.97
CA GLY A 139 5.18 -16.90 8.26
C GLY A 139 4.68 -16.89 6.82
N LEU A 140 3.47 -16.37 6.57
CA LEU A 140 2.94 -16.21 5.22
C LEU A 140 3.80 -15.25 4.38
N ILE A 141 4.24 -14.11 4.93
CA ILE A 141 5.13 -13.20 4.22
C ILE A 141 6.47 -13.89 3.91
N LYS A 142 7.06 -14.58 4.88
CA LYS A 142 8.34 -15.30 4.73
C LYS A 142 8.27 -16.47 3.74
N SER A 143 7.11 -17.08 3.54
CA SER A 143 6.94 -18.15 2.53
C SER A 143 6.93 -17.61 1.09
N HIS A 144 6.65 -16.29 0.90
CA HIS A 144 6.59 -15.65 -0.42
C HIS A 144 7.79 -14.74 -0.73
N ILE A 145 8.51 -14.26 0.28
CA ILE A 145 9.68 -13.40 0.15
C ILE A 145 10.85 -14.03 0.92
N ASP A 146 11.89 -14.43 0.20
CA ASP A 146 13.15 -14.88 0.80
C ASP A 146 13.99 -13.65 1.17
N PHE A 147 13.91 -13.25 2.43
CA PHE A 147 14.61 -12.08 2.95
C PHE A 147 16.13 -12.24 3.03
N ASP A 148 16.65 -13.47 3.04
CA ASP A 148 18.09 -13.70 2.97
C ASP A 148 18.58 -13.53 1.53
N ALA A 149 17.83 -14.01 0.54
CA ALA A 149 18.11 -13.76 -0.86
C ALA A 149 18.07 -12.26 -1.20
N VAL A 150 17.10 -11.51 -0.65
CA VAL A 150 16.97 -10.04 -0.85
C VAL A 150 18.28 -9.30 -0.59
N LYS A 151 19.04 -9.67 0.46
CA LYS A 151 20.31 -9.03 0.83
C LYS A 151 21.36 -9.10 -0.28
N THR A 152 21.29 -10.11 -1.13
CA THR A 152 22.25 -10.35 -2.22
C THR A 152 21.74 -9.95 -3.59
N LEU A 153 20.42 -9.90 -3.77
CA LEU A 153 19.78 -9.58 -5.03
C LEU A 153 19.69 -8.08 -5.31
N VAL A 154 19.56 -7.26 -4.26
CA VAL A 154 19.45 -5.80 -4.42
C VAL A 154 20.78 -5.23 -4.90
N ASN A 155 20.73 -4.46 -5.97
CA ASN A 155 21.88 -3.79 -6.57
C ASN A 155 21.52 -2.34 -6.95
N GLU A 156 22.47 -1.61 -7.53
CA GLU A 156 22.28 -0.20 -7.92
C GLU A 156 21.20 0.00 -9.00
N HIS A 157 20.90 -1.02 -9.78
CA HIS A 157 19.88 -0.98 -10.84
C HIS A 157 18.49 -1.39 -10.36
N SER A 158 18.40 -2.06 -9.21
CA SER A 158 17.12 -2.49 -8.65
C SER A 158 16.18 -1.31 -8.37
N PRO A 159 14.87 -1.44 -8.58
CA PRO A 159 13.92 -0.39 -8.19
C PRO A 159 13.98 -0.14 -6.68
N THR A 160 13.73 1.10 -6.28
CA THR A 160 13.68 1.44 -4.85
C THR A 160 12.35 1.01 -4.25
N LEU A 161 12.37 0.29 -3.13
CA LEU A 161 11.18 0.01 -2.32
C LEU A 161 11.15 0.97 -1.14
N LEU A 162 10.01 1.69 -0.99
CA LEU A 162 9.78 2.63 0.11
C LEU A 162 8.50 2.23 0.85
N MET A 163 8.59 2.00 2.17
CA MET A 163 7.45 1.60 2.98
C MET A 163 7.25 2.57 4.15
N GLY A 164 6.03 3.07 4.31
CA GLY A 164 5.66 4.01 5.36
C GLY A 164 5.31 3.32 6.68
N ALA A 165 5.80 3.85 7.79
CA ALA A 165 5.42 3.47 9.15
C ALA A 165 5.42 4.68 10.08
N ALA A 166 4.82 4.57 11.27
CA ALA A 166 4.82 5.60 12.29
C ALA A 166 5.60 5.12 13.52
N ASN A 167 6.63 5.86 13.94
CA ASN A 167 7.35 5.57 15.18
C ASN A 167 6.46 5.92 16.37
N VAL A 168 6.15 4.95 17.20
CA VAL A 168 5.19 5.05 18.32
C VAL A 168 5.68 6.01 19.40
N LEU A 169 6.98 5.99 19.68
CA LEU A 169 7.56 6.74 20.80
C LEU A 169 7.76 8.22 20.45
N THR A 170 8.03 8.53 19.19
CA THR A 170 8.33 9.90 18.75
C THR A 170 7.22 10.56 17.94
N GLY A 171 6.23 9.80 17.47
CA GLY A 171 5.19 10.26 16.55
C GLY A 171 5.70 10.62 15.14
N LYS A 172 6.97 10.33 14.83
CA LYS A 172 7.56 10.68 13.55
C LYS A 172 7.26 9.62 12.49
N MET A 173 7.13 10.09 11.25
CA MET A 173 7.10 9.22 10.08
C MET A 173 8.45 8.51 9.92
N LYS A 174 8.42 7.22 9.64
CA LYS A 174 9.56 6.41 9.20
C LYS A 174 9.28 5.93 7.77
N ILE A 175 10.27 6.08 6.90
CA ILE A 175 10.29 5.43 5.58
C ILE A 175 11.38 4.37 5.64
N PHE A 176 10.99 3.10 5.54
CA PHE A 176 11.92 2.01 5.30
C PHE A 176 12.29 2.03 3.82
N ASN A 177 13.58 1.98 3.52
CA ASN A 177 14.09 2.19 2.19
C ASN A 177 15.11 1.09 1.82
N SER A 178 14.83 0.35 0.76
CA SER A 178 15.68 -0.75 0.29
C SER A 178 17.08 -0.34 -0.15
N ARG A 179 17.35 0.98 -0.27
CA ARG A 179 18.69 1.51 -0.59
C ARG A 179 19.53 1.78 0.65
N ASP A 180 18.87 2.06 1.77
CA ASP A 180 19.55 2.46 3.01
C ASP A 180 19.86 1.23 3.87
N GLU A 181 18.98 0.22 3.84
CA GLU A 181 19.07 -0.96 4.66
C GLU A 181 18.39 -2.18 3.99
N PRO A 182 18.86 -3.41 4.23
CA PRO A 182 18.17 -4.61 3.73
C PRO A 182 16.75 -4.68 4.28
N ILE A 183 15.81 -4.97 3.39
CA ILE A 183 14.41 -5.16 3.80
C ILE A 183 14.29 -6.46 4.61
N ILE A 184 13.63 -6.35 5.75
CA ILE A 184 13.33 -7.46 6.67
C ILE A 184 11.81 -7.60 6.87
N PRO A 185 11.33 -8.77 7.29
CA PRO A 185 9.88 -9.01 7.47
C PRO A 185 9.24 -8.01 8.42
N GLU A 186 9.93 -7.65 9.49
CA GLU A 186 9.46 -6.71 10.51
C GLU A 186 9.11 -5.33 9.94
N MET A 187 9.75 -4.89 8.85
CA MET A 187 9.43 -3.61 8.19
C MET A 187 8.07 -3.66 7.50
N ILE A 188 7.70 -4.78 6.87
CA ILE A 188 6.39 -4.98 6.27
C ILE A 188 5.33 -5.08 7.37
N LEU A 189 5.62 -5.84 8.43
CA LEU A 189 4.75 -5.98 9.60
C LEU A 189 4.52 -4.63 10.29
N ALA A 190 5.58 -3.83 10.49
CA ALA A 190 5.51 -2.50 11.08
C ALA A 190 4.62 -1.57 10.25
N SER A 191 4.78 -1.61 8.92
CA SER A 191 3.95 -0.83 7.99
C SER A 191 2.47 -1.23 8.05
N ALA A 192 2.15 -2.48 8.44
CA ALA A 192 0.80 -3.04 8.50
C ALA A 192 0.25 -3.18 9.94
N ALA A 193 0.98 -2.73 10.96
CA ALA A 193 0.59 -2.88 12.37
C ALA A 193 -0.45 -1.85 12.79
N ILE A 194 -1.73 -2.06 12.42
CA ILE A 194 -2.85 -1.21 12.85
C ILE A 194 -3.00 -1.31 14.38
N PRO A 195 -2.94 -0.19 15.13
CA PRO A 195 -2.88 -0.19 16.60
C PRO A 195 -3.99 -0.95 17.32
N SER A 196 -5.19 -0.98 16.74
CA SER A 196 -6.35 -1.66 17.32
C SER A 196 -6.38 -3.17 17.06
N VAL A 197 -5.51 -3.67 16.17
CA VAL A 197 -5.51 -5.07 15.70
C VAL A 197 -4.19 -5.76 16.00
N PHE A 198 -3.07 -5.06 15.82
CA PHE A 198 -1.73 -5.61 15.99
C PHE A 198 -0.92 -4.84 17.04
N PRO A 199 -0.04 -5.52 17.78
CA PRO A 199 0.91 -4.85 18.65
C PRO A 199 1.87 -3.99 17.83
N ALA A 200 2.54 -3.03 18.49
CA ALA A 200 3.63 -2.31 17.87
C ALA A 200 4.79 -3.26 17.53
N VAL A 201 5.35 -3.12 16.35
CA VAL A 201 6.48 -3.94 15.88
C VAL A 201 7.79 -3.28 16.31
N GLN A 202 8.63 -4.03 17.00
CA GLN A 202 9.95 -3.56 17.41
C GLN A 202 10.98 -3.79 16.29
N ILE A 203 11.73 -2.74 15.96
CA ILE A 203 12.87 -2.81 15.04
C ILE A 203 14.03 -2.01 15.71
N GLY A 204 15.07 -2.72 16.13
CA GLY A 204 16.12 -2.11 16.94
C GLY A 204 15.59 -1.63 18.29
N GLU A 205 15.80 -0.36 18.61
CA GLU A 205 15.32 0.27 19.84
C GLU A 205 13.96 0.94 19.70
N ASP A 206 13.45 1.05 18.47
CA ASP A 206 12.22 1.74 18.13
C ASP A 206 11.02 0.79 18.00
N TYR A 207 9.81 1.37 18.17
CA TYR A 207 8.54 0.67 18.00
C TYR A 207 7.69 1.36 16.94
N TYR A 208 7.06 0.58 16.08
CA TYR A 208 6.34 1.12 14.92
C TYR A 208 4.92 0.61 14.84
N TRP A 209 4.03 1.49 14.41
CA TRP A 209 2.69 1.22 13.93
C TRP A 209 2.54 1.49 12.44
N ASP A 210 1.39 1.10 11.91
CA ASP A 210 0.98 1.32 10.53
C ASP A 210 1.21 2.77 10.08
N GLY A 211 1.73 2.92 8.88
CA GLY A 211 1.98 4.23 8.26
C GLY A 211 0.73 5.00 7.86
N LEU A 212 -0.48 4.44 8.03
CA LEU A 212 -1.76 5.11 7.80
C LEU A 212 -1.83 6.52 8.41
N PHE A 213 -1.16 6.70 9.57
CA PHE A 213 -1.15 7.97 10.29
C PHE A 213 -0.06 8.94 9.85
N SER A 214 0.86 8.52 8.97
CA SER A 214 2.06 9.29 8.63
C SER A 214 2.27 9.49 7.14
N ALA A 215 2.14 8.45 6.33
CA ALA A 215 2.34 8.49 4.87
C ALA A 215 1.57 7.34 4.21
N ASN A 216 0.51 7.65 3.47
CA ASN A 216 -0.34 6.61 2.86
C ASN A 216 -0.87 6.98 1.47
N PRO A 217 -0.16 6.59 0.39
CA PRO A 217 1.20 6.04 0.36
C PRO A 217 2.27 7.14 0.48
N PRO A 218 3.55 6.81 0.74
CA PRO A 218 4.65 7.77 0.68
C PRO A 218 4.89 8.23 -0.76
N VAL A 219 4.41 9.41 -1.15
CA VAL A 219 4.58 9.96 -2.50
C VAL A 219 5.74 10.93 -2.57
N SER A 220 5.85 11.89 -1.66
CA SER A 220 6.94 12.88 -1.70
C SER A 220 8.35 12.28 -1.54
N PRO A 221 8.57 11.12 -0.90
CA PRO A 221 9.89 10.51 -0.87
C PRO A 221 10.48 10.18 -2.25
N VAL A 222 9.64 9.88 -3.26
CA VAL A 222 10.13 9.51 -4.60
C VAL A 222 10.76 10.67 -5.38
N ILE A 223 10.59 11.92 -4.92
CA ILE A 223 11.23 13.10 -5.50
C ILE A 223 12.40 13.63 -4.65
N ARG A 224 12.85 12.85 -3.64
CA ARG A 224 13.96 13.24 -2.77
C ARG A 224 15.22 12.44 -3.05
N LYS A 225 16.36 13.13 -3.27
CA LYS A 225 17.68 12.49 -3.44
C LYS A 225 18.03 11.57 -2.26
N LEU A 226 17.62 11.96 -1.06
CA LEU A 226 17.82 11.15 0.15
C LEU A 226 17.29 9.73 0.02
N HIS A 227 16.17 9.53 -0.68
CA HIS A 227 15.53 8.23 -0.80
C HIS A 227 15.80 7.52 -2.12
N MET A 228 15.99 8.28 -3.20
CA MET A 228 16.11 7.73 -4.55
C MET A 228 17.55 7.59 -5.06
N GLY A 229 18.52 8.26 -4.41
CA GLY A 229 19.85 8.41 -4.96
C GLY A 229 19.89 9.36 -6.17
N THR A 230 20.98 9.35 -6.91
CA THR A 230 21.14 10.19 -8.11
C THR A 230 20.64 9.45 -9.37
N HIS A 231 19.99 10.20 -10.29
CA HIS A 231 19.61 9.75 -11.65
C HIS A 231 18.44 8.73 -11.78
N ARG A 232 17.65 8.49 -10.72
CA ARG A 232 16.54 7.50 -10.77
C ARG A 232 15.17 8.08 -10.43
N PHE A 233 14.95 9.35 -10.75
CA PHE A 233 13.67 10.00 -10.47
C PHE A 233 12.61 9.63 -11.49
N PRO A 234 11.35 9.45 -11.02
CA PRO A 234 10.26 9.15 -11.93
C PRO A 234 9.87 10.39 -12.75
N GLU A 235 9.60 10.18 -14.03
CA GLU A 235 8.94 11.15 -14.90
C GLU A 235 7.41 11.13 -14.70
N GLU A 236 6.90 10.03 -14.15
CA GLU A 236 5.48 9.87 -13.89
C GLU A 236 5.26 9.07 -12.58
N ILE A 237 4.27 9.49 -11.78
CA ILE A 237 3.86 8.78 -10.56
C ILE A 237 2.47 8.21 -10.76
N TRP A 238 2.33 6.89 -10.61
CA TRP A 238 1.06 6.19 -10.66
C TRP A 238 0.58 5.86 -9.25
N ILE A 239 -0.56 6.39 -8.86
CA ILE A 239 -1.10 6.26 -7.50
C ILE A 239 -2.30 5.33 -7.55
N ILE A 240 -2.19 4.20 -6.86
CA ILE A 240 -3.27 3.24 -6.68
C ILE A 240 -4.00 3.61 -5.40
N MET A 241 -5.27 4.02 -5.52
CA MET A 241 -6.08 4.53 -4.42
C MET A 241 -7.14 3.52 -4.00
N ILE A 242 -7.22 3.32 -2.69
CA ILE A 242 -8.19 2.43 -2.03
C ILE A 242 -9.31 3.23 -1.39
N ASP A 243 -8.95 4.28 -0.64
CA ASP A 243 -9.91 5.05 0.12
C ASP A 243 -10.53 6.20 -0.70
N PRO A 244 -11.87 6.34 -0.72
CA PRO A 244 -12.54 7.39 -1.48
C PRO A 244 -12.26 8.76 -0.84
N LEU A 245 -12.05 9.75 -1.69
CA LEU A 245 -11.91 11.15 -1.27
C LEU A 245 -13.26 11.75 -0.90
N LYS A 246 -14.29 11.48 -1.72
CA LYS A 246 -15.64 11.98 -1.54
C LYS A 246 -16.54 10.94 -0.88
N TYR A 247 -17.42 11.41 -0.02
CA TYR A 247 -18.42 10.57 0.63
C TYR A 247 -19.81 11.10 0.29
N GLN A 248 -20.71 10.22 -0.12
CA GLN A 248 -22.01 10.64 -0.70
C GLN A 248 -23.06 11.00 0.36
N LYS A 249 -22.87 10.57 1.61
CA LYS A 249 -23.82 10.81 2.71
C LYS A 249 -23.09 11.21 3.99
N ILE A 250 -23.78 11.95 4.85
CA ILE A 250 -23.27 12.24 6.20
C ILE A 250 -23.25 10.92 6.99
N PRO A 251 -22.10 10.49 7.54
CA PRO A 251 -22.03 9.28 8.35
C PRO A 251 -22.78 9.49 9.68
N THR A 252 -23.72 8.60 9.99
CA THR A 252 -24.58 8.69 11.19
C THR A 252 -24.46 7.48 12.09
N SER A 253 -24.14 6.31 11.55
CA SER A 253 -23.88 5.11 12.37
C SER A 253 -22.44 5.14 12.90
N PRO A 254 -22.16 4.51 14.06
CA PRO A 254 -20.79 4.40 14.59
C PRO A 254 -19.80 3.79 13.61
N ASP A 255 -20.25 2.84 12.78
CA ASP A 255 -19.46 2.17 11.77
C ASP A 255 -19.11 3.10 10.59
N ASP A 256 -20.13 3.79 10.03
CA ASP A 256 -19.92 4.81 8.99
C ASP A 256 -18.96 5.92 9.47
N ILE A 257 -19.09 6.35 10.74
CA ILE A 257 -18.21 7.37 11.33
C ILE A 257 -16.77 6.85 11.44
N LEU A 258 -16.59 5.62 11.91
CA LEU A 258 -15.27 5.00 12.02
C LEU A 258 -14.63 4.84 10.64
N GLU A 259 -15.37 4.32 9.67
CA GLU A 259 -14.92 4.15 8.29
C GLU A 259 -14.51 5.50 7.69
N ARG A 260 -15.38 6.51 7.75
CA ARG A 260 -15.08 7.83 7.20
C ARG A 260 -13.89 8.51 7.87
N ARG A 261 -13.78 8.41 9.18
CA ARG A 261 -12.61 8.92 9.92
C ARG A 261 -11.32 8.24 9.45
N THR A 262 -11.35 6.93 9.26
CA THR A 262 -10.19 6.16 8.75
C THR A 262 -9.82 6.61 7.34
N GLN A 263 -10.79 6.73 6.43
CA GLN A 263 -10.57 7.20 5.07
C GLN A 263 -10.00 8.62 5.01
N MET A 264 -10.52 9.54 5.84
CA MET A 264 -9.99 10.90 5.93
C MET A 264 -8.54 10.90 6.42
N THR A 265 -8.23 10.16 7.48
CA THR A 265 -6.87 10.04 8.02
C THR A 265 -5.91 9.47 6.98
N SER A 266 -6.36 8.43 6.27
CA SER A 266 -5.61 7.76 5.21
C SER A 266 -5.23 8.69 4.06
N ASN A 267 -6.11 9.63 3.71
CA ASN A 267 -5.92 10.53 2.56
C ASN A 267 -5.13 11.81 2.89
N ILE A 268 -5.03 12.22 4.17
CA ILE A 268 -4.40 13.50 4.55
C ILE A 268 -2.96 13.58 4.03
N SER A 269 -2.15 12.57 4.26
CA SER A 269 -0.74 12.58 3.85
C SER A 269 -0.57 12.61 2.33
N LEU A 270 -1.43 11.90 1.60
CA LEU A 270 -1.44 11.92 0.15
C LEU A 270 -1.78 13.32 -0.39
N ILE A 271 -2.82 13.95 0.15
CA ILE A 271 -3.23 15.32 -0.24
C ILE A 271 -2.08 16.30 0.02
N GLN A 272 -1.45 16.24 1.19
CA GLN A 272 -0.32 17.10 1.55
C GLN A 272 0.91 16.87 0.66
N ASP A 273 1.21 15.62 0.31
CA ASP A 273 2.30 15.31 -0.60
C ASP A 273 2.05 15.85 -2.00
N LEU A 274 0.82 15.72 -2.52
CA LEU A 274 0.44 16.25 -3.83
C LEU A 274 0.41 17.78 -3.84
N GLU A 275 -0.07 18.43 -2.77
CA GLU A 275 -0.01 19.88 -2.61
C GLU A 275 1.43 20.39 -2.67
N LYS A 276 2.33 19.73 -1.93
CA LYS A 276 3.77 20.05 -1.93
C LYS A 276 4.37 19.93 -3.33
N ILE A 277 4.09 18.82 -4.03
CA ILE A 277 4.61 18.58 -5.38
C ILE A 277 4.04 19.62 -6.35
N ALA A 278 2.74 19.92 -6.26
CA ALA A 278 2.09 20.95 -7.07
C ALA A 278 2.71 22.35 -6.85
N LEU A 279 2.93 22.72 -5.58
CA LEU A 279 3.53 24.00 -5.22
C LEU A 279 4.96 24.13 -5.76
N LEU A 280 5.78 23.09 -5.63
CA LEU A 280 7.15 23.07 -6.18
C LEU A 280 7.10 23.18 -7.70
N SER A 281 6.24 22.40 -8.37
CA SER A 281 6.04 22.45 -9.82
C SER A 281 5.67 23.85 -10.31
N PHE A 282 4.66 24.44 -9.68
CA PHE A 282 4.19 25.77 -10.01
C PHE A 282 5.30 26.81 -9.91
N ASN A 283 6.07 26.80 -8.83
CA ASN A 283 7.12 27.79 -8.62
C ASN A 283 8.29 27.63 -9.58
N VAL A 284 8.66 26.40 -9.95
CA VAL A 284 9.69 26.16 -10.97
C VAL A 284 9.22 26.64 -12.35
N LYS A 285 8.03 26.24 -12.77
CA LYS A 285 7.46 26.60 -14.08
C LYS A 285 7.28 28.11 -14.28
N ASN A 286 7.00 28.84 -13.20
CA ASN A 286 6.86 30.30 -13.24
C ASN A 286 8.19 31.05 -13.00
N GLY A 287 9.31 30.32 -12.86
CA GLY A 287 10.63 30.94 -12.64
C GLY A 287 10.82 31.53 -11.23
N ASN A 288 9.90 31.28 -10.30
CA ASN A 288 10.01 31.72 -8.91
C ASN A 288 11.07 30.93 -8.12
N LEU A 289 11.29 29.68 -8.50
CA LEU A 289 12.34 28.80 -7.98
C LEU A 289 13.16 28.23 -9.13
N LYS A 290 14.49 28.25 -8.97
CA LYS A 290 15.40 27.56 -9.90
C LYS A 290 15.48 26.09 -9.55
N GLU A 291 15.51 25.19 -10.55
CA GLU A 291 15.72 23.76 -10.34
C GLU A 291 17.01 23.50 -9.54
N SER A 292 18.09 24.19 -9.85
CA SER A 292 19.36 24.08 -9.11
C SER A 292 19.24 24.40 -7.62
N TYR A 293 18.29 25.27 -7.23
CA TYR A 293 18.01 25.53 -5.82
C TYR A 293 17.28 24.36 -5.17
N LEU A 294 16.29 23.77 -5.83
CA LEU A 294 15.62 22.56 -5.35
C LEU A 294 16.59 21.38 -5.22
N GLU A 295 17.49 21.22 -6.19
CA GLU A 295 18.56 20.23 -6.12
C GLU A 295 19.47 20.42 -4.90
N SER A 296 19.80 21.67 -4.57
CA SER A 296 20.59 22.00 -3.37
C SER A 296 19.87 21.65 -2.06
N LEU A 297 18.53 21.63 -2.08
CA LEU A 297 17.66 21.20 -0.96
C LEU A 297 17.41 19.67 -0.94
N GLY A 298 18.04 18.94 -1.85
CA GLY A 298 17.90 17.47 -1.94
C GLY A 298 16.64 17.01 -2.66
N PHE A 299 15.97 17.91 -3.41
CA PHE A 299 14.91 17.53 -4.33
C PHE A 299 15.49 17.41 -5.74
N GLU A 300 15.15 16.36 -6.44
CA GLU A 300 15.28 16.34 -7.89
C GLU A 300 13.86 16.41 -8.45
N TYR A 301 13.65 17.34 -9.32
CA TYR A 301 12.36 17.66 -9.85
C TYR A 301 12.40 17.65 -11.38
N ALA A 302 11.59 16.80 -12.00
CA ALA A 302 11.34 16.91 -13.43
C ALA A 302 10.23 17.96 -13.61
N ALA A 303 10.55 19.06 -14.28
CA ALA A 303 9.59 20.13 -14.56
C ALA A 303 8.29 19.63 -15.24
N ASP A 304 8.39 18.51 -15.98
CA ASP A 304 7.31 17.88 -16.72
C ASP A 304 6.79 16.59 -16.09
N MET A 305 7.07 16.36 -14.80
CA MET A 305 6.53 15.20 -14.09
C MET A 305 5.00 15.19 -14.14
N THR A 306 4.43 14.01 -14.39
CA THR A 306 2.97 13.82 -14.42
C THR A 306 2.51 12.80 -13.38
N ILE A 307 1.24 12.85 -13.02
CA ILE A 307 0.61 11.98 -12.03
C ILE A 307 -0.60 11.31 -12.66
N ARG A 308 -0.81 10.03 -12.33
CA ARG A 308 -2.00 9.27 -12.73
C ARG A 308 -2.58 8.54 -11.54
N PHE A 309 -3.89 8.39 -11.55
CA PHE A 309 -4.62 7.65 -10.52
C PHE A 309 -5.24 6.37 -11.10
N ILE A 310 -5.20 5.31 -10.30
CA ILE A 310 -5.95 4.07 -10.51
C ILE A 310 -6.81 3.88 -9.27
N LYS A 311 -8.13 3.99 -9.42
CA LYS A 311 -9.08 4.04 -8.29
C LYS A 311 -10.00 2.82 -8.34
N ILE A 312 -10.43 2.33 -7.17
CA ILE A 312 -11.51 1.33 -7.06
C ILE A 312 -12.75 1.89 -7.75
N SER A 313 -13.50 1.03 -8.46
CA SER A 313 -14.76 1.43 -9.07
C SER A 313 -15.82 1.78 -8.03
N ASP A 314 -16.68 2.75 -8.33
CA ASP A 314 -17.78 3.17 -7.43
C ASP A 314 -18.68 2.00 -7.05
N ASN A 315 -18.91 1.06 -7.97
CA ASN A 315 -19.72 -0.13 -7.72
C ASN A 315 -19.10 -1.04 -6.64
N VAL A 316 -17.79 -1.26 -6.68
CA VAL A 316 -17.09 -2.06 -5.66
C VAL A 316 -16.96 -1.25 -4.37
N GLN A 317 -16.58 0.03 -4.47
CA GLN A 317 -16.43 0.92 -3.31
C GLN A 317 -17.70 0.97 -2.44
N SER A 318 -18.87 1.00 -3.06
CA SER A 318 -20.16 1.06 -2.34
C SER A 318 -20.49 -0.20 -1.53
N GLN A 319 -19.77 -1.31 -1.75
CA GLN A 319 -19.94 -2.59 -1.05
C GLN A 319 -18.93 -2.76 0.10
N LEU A 320 -17.98 -1.82 0.24
CA LEU A 320 -16.92 -1.90 1.25
C LEU A 320 -17.35 -1.18 2.53
N ASP A 321 -16.87 -1.69 3.66
CA ASP A 321 -17.01 -1.11 4.99
C ASP A 321 -15.72 -1.31 5.81
N TYR A 322 -15.69 -0.81 7.05
CA TYR A 322 -14.51 -0.96 7.89
C TYR A 322 -14.14 -2.44 8.13
N SER A 323 -15.14 -3.32 8.28
CA SER A 323 -14.90 -4.75 8.54
C SER A 323 -14.24 -5.45 7.35
N SER A 324 -14.50 -4.99 6.13
CA SER A 324 -13.89 -5.55 4.91
C SER A 324 -12.38 -5.31 4.81
N LYS A 325 -11.83 -4.35 5.59
CA LYS A 325 -10.36 -4.15 5.69
C LYS A 325 -9.64 -5.32 6.37
N LEU A 326 -10.36 -6.14 7.15
CA LEU A 326 -9.79 -7.29 7.86
C LEU A 326 -10.29 -8.64 7.34
N SER A 327 -11.29 -8.64 6.48
CA SER A 327 -11.87 -9.89 5.94
C SER A 327 -10.92 -10.56 4.95
N ARG A 328 -10.80 -11.88 5.10
CA ARG A 328 -10.06 -12.77 4.20
C ARG A 328 -11.00 -13.61 3.34
N SER A 329 -12.28 -13.20 3.26
CA SER A 329 -13.30 -13.89 2.45
C SER A 329 -12.85 -14.03 1.00
N PRO A 330 -12.89 -15.24 0.41
CA PRO A 330 -12.55 -15.46 -0.98
C PRO A 330 -13.37 -14.55 -1.92
N GLN A 331 -14.67 -14.40 -1.65
CA GLN A 331 -15.58 -13.61 -2.47
C GLN A 331 -15.17 -12.12 -2.51
N LEU A 332 -14.79 -11.57 -1.35
CA LEU A 332 -14.33 -10.18 -1.26
C LEU A 332 -13.00 -10.00 -1.98
N ILE A 333 -12.02 -10.87 -1.72
CA ILE A 333 -10.70 -10.78 -2.32
C ILE A 333 -10.79 -10.94 -3.84
N ASP A 334 -11.54 -11.92 -4.33
CA ASP A 334 -11.70 -12.15 -5.78
C ASP A 334 -12.41 -10.97 -6.47
N MET A 335 -13.43 -10.39 -5.84
CA MET A 335 -14.11 -9.20 -6.35
C MET A 335 -13.15 -8.02 -6.49
N LEU A 336 -12.33 -7.78 -5.45
CA LEU A 336 -11.35 -6.68 -5.44
C LEU A 336 -10.24 -6.89 -6.47
N VAL A 337 -9.71 -8.10 -6.58
CA VAL A 337 -8.70 -8.45 -7.60
C VAL A 337 -9.25 -8.24 -9.00
N ALA A 338 -10.47 -8.74 -9.27
CA ALA A 338 -11.11 -8.58 -10.58
C ALA A 338 -11.37 -7.12 -10.94
N ASP A 339 -11.81 -6.30 -9.98
CA ASP A 339 -11.96 -4.84 -10.21
C ASP A 339 -10.59 -4.18 -10.46
N GLY A 340 -9.56 -4.55 -9.70
CA GLY A 340 -8.20 -4.04 -9.91
C GLY A 340 -7.67 -4.35 -11.30
N GLN A 341 -7.83 -5.57 -11.79
CA GLN A 341 -7.45 -5.97 -13.15
C GLN A 341 -8.21 -5.15 -14.20
N LYS A 342 -9.52 -4.99 -14.03
CA LYS A 342 -10.35 -4.19 -14.94
C LYS A 342 -9.95 -2.72 -14.97
N GLN A 343 -9.68 -2.11 -13.81
CA GLN A 343 -9.25 -0.71 -13.74
C GLN A 343 -7.86 -0.54 -14.35
N ALA A 344 -6.95 -1.49 -14.16
CA ALA A 344 -5.62 -1.48 -14.77
C ALA A 344 -5.69 -1.61 -16.30
N ASP A 345 -6.51 -2.51 -16.84
CA ASP A 345 -6.72 -2.62 -18.28
C ASP A 345 -7.26 -1.31 -18.90
N THR A 346 -8.21 -0.68 -18.20
CA THR A 346 -8.73 0.64 -18.59
C THR A 346 -7.64 1.71 -18.54
N PHE A 347 -6.85 1.71 -17.49
CA PHE A 347 -5.73 2.64 -17.27
C PHE A 347 -4.67 2.51 -18.38
N ILE A 348 -4.25 1.29 -18.72
CA ILE A 348 -3.27 1.02 -19.78
C ILE A 348 -3.70 1.66 -21.10
N LYS A 349 -4.98 1.59 -21.45
CA LYS A 349 -5.55 2.22 -22.67
C LYS A 349 -5.45 3.75 -22.66
N THR A 350 -5.27 4.36 -21.50
CA THR A 350 -5.10 5.82 -21.36
C THR A 350 -3.65 6.29 -21.44
N LEU A 351 -2.67 5.38 -21.42
CA LEU A 351 -1.24 5.74 -21.38
C LEU A 351 -0.75 6.51 -22.61
N SER A 352 -1.46 6.41 -23.73
CA SER A 352 -1.19 7.24 -24.91
C SER A 352 -1.53 8.72 -24.73
N LYS A 353 -2.35 9.06 -23.73
CA LYS A 353 -2.71 10.44 -23.38
C LYS A 353 -1.74 10.97 -22.31
N PRO A 354 -1.49 12.29 -22.25
CA PRO A 354 -0.69 12.87 -21.18
C PRO A 354 -1.32 12.61 -19.79
N GLY A 355 -0.50 12.41 -18.78
CA GLY A 355 -0.93 12.38 -17.39
C GLY A 355 -1.32 13.78 -16.89
N LEU A 356 -1.85 13.83 -15.67
CA LEU A 356 -2.16 15.10 -15.01
C LEU A 356 -0.87 15.80 -14.60
N THR A 357 -0.81 17.11 -14.76
CA THR A 357 0.24 17.90 -14.09
C THR A 357 0.06 17.80 -12.57
N PRO A 358 1.10 18.04 -11.76
CA PRO A 358 0.97 18.04 -10.31
C PRO A 358 -0.16 18.95 -9.80
N GLN A 359 -0.35 20.12 -10.40
CA GLN A 359 -1.42 21.05 -10.07
C GLN A 359 -2.80 20.44 -10.35
N GLN A 360 -2.99 19.87 -11.55
CA GLN A 360 -4.24 19.20 -11.90
C GLN A 360 -4.53 17.99 -11.02
N ALA A 361 -3.49 17.22 -10.67
CA ALA A 361 -3.63 16.06 -9.79
C ALA A 361 -4.03 16.48 -8.37
N PHE A 362 -3.46 17.56 -7.85
CA PHE A 362 -3.87 18.11 -6.56
C PHE A 362 -5.32 18.62 -6.60
N GLU A 363 -5.71 19.35 -7.65
CA GLU A 363 -7.08 19.85 -7.84
C GLU A 363 -8.11 18.71 -7.98
N ASP A 364 -7.75 17.60 -8.65
CA ASP A 364 -8.62 16.41 -8.80
C ASP A 364 -8.96 15.75 -7.46
N ILE A 365 -8.04 15.81 -6.50
CA ILE A 365 -8.25 15.21 -5.16
C ILE A 365 -8.69 16.19 -4.09
N ALA A 366 -8.43 17.50 -4.26
CA ALA A 366 -8.77 18.54 -3.27
C ALA A 366 -10.19 19.10 -3.45
N ASN A 367 -10.77 18.97 -4.65
CA ASN A 367 -12.11 19.40 -5.02
C ASN A 367 -13.07 18.21 -5.17
#